data_e7e9786ff456b003d3688e2d166bda83
#
_entry.id   e7e9786ff456b003d3688e2d166bda83
#
_cell.length_a   1.000
_cell.length_b   1.000
_cell.length_c   1.000
_cell.angle_alpha   90.00
_cell.angle_beta   90.00
_cell.angle_gamma   90.00
#
_symmetry.space_group_name_H-M   'P 1'
#
loop_
_entity.id
_entity.type
_entity.pdbx_description
1 polymer ?
#
loop_
_entity_poly.entity_id
_entity_poly.type
_entity_poly.pdbx_seq_one_letter_code
_entity_poly.pdbx_strand_id
1 'polypeptide(L)'
;ENILPIEESGQLRYIDVRGSSDGKLGETQFTGNISVRFVSGHTEAMMLPQIKYKGKTIVYMADLLPSAGHIPLPYVMAYDMFPLTTLHEKKSFLQEALGGDYILFFEHDPVHECCNLQQTERGVRPKDYFKLSAI
;
A
#
# COMPACT_ATOMS: atom_id res chain seq x y z
N GLU A 1 -22.29 -3.24 13.64
CA GLU A 1 -23.61 -2.57 13.49
C GLU A 1 -23.72 -1.79 12.17
N ASN A 2 -22.73 -0.96 11.81
CA ASN A 2 -22.84 -0.04 10.66
C ASN A 2 -22.81 -0.72 9.29
N ILE A 3 -22.31 -1.94 9.17
CA ILE A 3 -22.22 -2.67 7.90
C ILE A 3 -23.44 -3.58 7.65
N LEU A 4 -24.22 -3.91 8.69
CA LEU A 4 -25.36 -4.82 8.57
C LEU A 4 -26.36 -4.41 7.48
N PRO A 5 -26.76 -3.13 7.34
CA PRO A 5 -27.67 -2.73 6.26
C PRO A 5 -27.10 -2.96 4.86
N ILE A 6 -25.78 -2.85 4.70
CA ILE A 6 -25.09 -3.09 3.41
C ILE A 6 -25.04 -4.59 3.13
N GLU A 7 -24.81 -5.42 4.14
CA GLU A 7 -24.83 -6.87 4.05
C GLU A 7 -26.25 -7.39 3.72
N GLU A 8 -27.25 -6.95 4.46
CA GLU A 8 -28.66 -7.32 4.25
C GLU A 8 -29.18 -6.89 2.89
N SER A 9 -28.68 -5.79 2.32
CA SER A 9 -29.03 -5.35 0.97
C SER A 9 -28.37 -6.15 -0.15
N GLY A 10 -27.42 -7.04 0.20
CA GLY A 10 -26.63 -7.81 -0.78
C GLY A 10 -25.59 -7.00 -1.55
N GLN A 11 -25.29 -5.77 -1.11
CA GLN A 11 -24.28 -4.90 -1.73
C GLN A 11 -22.86 -5.16 -1.22
N LEU A 12 -22.72 -5.85 -0.07
CA LEU A 12 -21.43 -6.20 0.50
C LEU A 12 -20.84 -7.43 -0.19
N ARG A 13 -19.60 -7.33 -0.60
CA ARG A 13 -18.79 -8.46 -1.10
C ARG A 13 -17.52 -8.54 -0.30
N TYR A 14 -17.23 -9.72 0.20
CA TYR A 14 -15.96 -10.01 0.87
C TYR A 14 -14.88 -10.38 -0.14
N ILE A 15 -13.65 -9.98 0.13
CA ILE A 15 -12.47 -10.36 -0.65
C ILE A 15 -11.67 -11.34 0.20
N ASP A 16 -11.34 -12.49 -0.39
CA ASP A 16 -10.53 -13.50 0.28
C ASP A 16 -9.10 -12.97 0.51
N VAL A 17 -8.68 -12.97 1.76
CA VAL A 17 -7.31 -12.60 2.15
C VAL A 17 -6.35 -13.67 1.67
N ARG A 18 -5.40 -13.28 0.84
CA ARG A 18 -4.28 -14.14 0.45
C ARG A 18 -3.04 -13.73 1.25
N GLY A 19 -2.47 -14.69 1.93
CA GLY A 19 -1.24 -14.51 2.70
C GLY A 19 -0.03 -14.20 1.80
N SER A 20 1.03 -13.72 2.42
CA SER A 20 2.32 -13.53 1.74
C SER A 20 2.91 -14.85 1.29
N SER A 21 3.52 -14.87 0.10
CA SER A 21 4.29 -16.00 -0.40
C SER A 21 5.58 -15.49 -1.05
N ASP A 22 6.68 -16.25 -0.93
CA ASP A 22 7.97 -15.94 -1.54
C ASP A 22 8.48 -14.52 -1.24
N GLY A 23 8.20 -14.02 -0.02
CA GLY A 23 8.59 -12.67 0.42
C GLY A 23 7.78 -11.52 -0.19
N LYS A 24 6.73 -11.82 -0.96
CA LYS A 24 5.80 -10.83 -1.50
C LYS A 24 4.51 -10.79 -0.69
N LEU A 25 3.92 -9.61 -0.60
CA LEU A 25 2.60 -9.43 0.00
C LEU A 25 1.54 -10.17 -0.83
N GLY A 26 0.59 -10.81 -0.14
CA GLY A 26 -0.55 -11.46 -0.79
C GLY A 26 -1.34 -10.47 -1.65
N GLU A 27 -1.80 -10.93 -2.82
CA GLU A 27 -2.56 -10.11 -3.75
C GLU A 27 -3.78 -10.88 -4.27
N THR A 28 -4.94 -10.22 -4.30
CA THR A 28 -6.18 -10.75 -4.88
C THR A 28 -6.66 -9.81 -5.99
N GLN A 29 -6.92 -10.34 -7.18
CA GLN A 29 -7.51 -9.57 -8.27
C GLN A 29 -8.97 -9.21 -7.94
N PHE A 30 -9.31 -7.92 -8.03
CA PHE A 30 -10.65 -7.42 -7.75
C PHE A 30 -11.44 -7.13 -9.02
N THR A 31 -10.85 -6.37 -9.95
CA THR A 31 -11.41 -6.12 -11.29
C THR A 31 -10.29 -6.20 -12.34
N GLY A 32 -10.60 -5.96 -13.61
CA GLY A 32 -9.60 -6.05 -14.70
C GLY A 32 -8.30 -5.27 -14.43
N ASN A 33 -8.40 -4.08 -13.84
CA ASN A 33 -7.25 -3.19 -13.62
C ASN A 33 -6.95 -2.94 -12.14
N ILE A 34 -7.72 -3.51 -11.22
CA ILE A 34 -7.58 -3.29 -9.79
C ILE A 34 -7.34 -4.63 -9.10
N SER A 35 -6.28 -4.70 -8.33
CA SER A 35 -6.01 -5.76 -7.35
C SER A 35 -5.92 -5.17 -5.95
N VAL A 36 -5.96 -6.03 -4.96
CA VAL A 36 -5.86 -5.64 -3.55
C VAL A 36 -4.76 -6.45 -2.91
N ARG A 37 -3.85 -5.78 -2.23
CA ARG A 37 -2.84 -6.40 -1.39
C ARG A 37 -3.26 -6.34 0.06
N PHE A 38 -2.80 -7.31 0.84
CA PHE A 38 -3.12 -7.40 2.26
C PHE A 38 -1.87 -7.24 3.10
N VAL A 39 -1.98 -6.41 4.13
CA VAL A 39 -0.98 -6.20 5.19
C VAL A 39 -1.67 -6.27 6.55
N SER A 40 -0.93 -6.63 7.57
CA SER A 40 -1.51 -6.87 8.90
C SER A 40 -0.71 -6.24 10.04
N GLY A 41 0.23 -5.36 9.70
CA GLY A 41 1.05 -4.69 10.70
C GLY A 41 0.33 -3.53 11.38
N HIS A 42 -0.33 -2.67 10.62
CA HIS A 42 -1.12 -1.56 11.16
C HIS A 42 -2.42 -2.07 11.81
N THR A 43 -3.25 -2.74 11.03
CA THR A 43 -4.44 -3.48 11.47
C THR A 43 -4.52 -4.78 10.70
N GLU A 44 -5.23 -5.78 11.26
CA GLU A 44 -5.38 -7.08 10.61
C GLU A 44 -6.07 -6.94 9.25
N ALA A 45 -5.48 -7.57 8.23
CA ALA A 45 -5.98 -7.64 6.86
C ALA A 45 -6.29 -6.27 6.22
N MET A 46 -5.53 -5.23 6.56
CA MET A 46 -5.65 -3.93 5.90
C MET A 46 -5.38 -4.06 4.40
N MET A 47 -6.20 -3.41 3.59
CA MET A 47 -6.16 -3.51 2.13
C MET A 47 -5.41 -2.33 1.52
N LEU A 48 -4.48 -2.65 0.59
CA LEU A 48 -3.79 -1.67 -0.26
C LEU A 48 -4.32 -1.85 -1.70
N PRO A 49 -5.22 -0.99 -2.18
CA PRO A 49 -5.63 -1.00 -3.58
C PRO A 49 -4.45 -0.73 -4.52
N GLN A 50 -4.31 -1.57 -5.53
CA GLN A 50 -3.30 -1.46 -6.57
C GLN A 50 -3.99 -1.33 -7.93
N ILE A 51 -3.66 -0.29 -8.68
CA ILE A 51 -4.33 0.08 -9.92
C ILE A 51 -3.33 0.08 -11.07
N LYS A 52 -3.65 -0.61 -12.15
CA LYS A 52 -2.91 -0.53 -13.42
C LYS A 52 -3.53 0.54 -14.30
N TYR A 53 -2.78 1.60 -14.59
CA TYR A 53 -3.23 2.73 -15.39
C TYR A 53 -2.12 3.27 -16.28
N LYS A 54 -2.37 3.38 -17.59
CA LYS A 54 -1.42 3.90 -18.60
C LYS A 54 -0.03 3.22 -18.54
N GLY A 55 0.02 1.91 -18.32
CA GLY A 55 1.28 1.17 -18.21
C GLY A 55 2.02 1.35 -16.88
N LYS A 56 1.45 2.07 -15.92
CA LYS A 56 1.99 2.26 -14.57
C LYS A 56 1.20 1.43 -13.55
N THR A 57 1.85 1.12 -12.46
CA THR A 57 1.23 0.51 -11.27
C THR A 57 1.17 1.56 -10.18
N ILE A 58 -0.03 1.93 -9.77
CA ILE A 58 -0.28 2.90 -8.70
C ILE A 58 -0.77 2.12 -7.49
N VAL A 59 -0.17 2.32 -6.33
CA VAL A 59 -0.59 1.68 -5.08
C VAL A 59 -1.02 2.74 -4.08
N TYR A 60 -2.27 2.64 -3.64
CA TYR A 60 -2.76 3.42 -2.52
C TYR A 60 -2.20 2.86 -1.22
N MET A 61 -1.45 3.69 -0.51
CA MET A 61 -0.57 3.20 0.55
C MET A 61 -1.27 2.97 1.88
N ALA A 62 -2.48 3.50 2.04
CA ALA A 62 -3.20 3.46 3.32
C ALA A 62 -2.21 3.72 4.48
N ASP A 63 -2.33 2.96 5.57
CA ASP A 63 -1.48 3.12 6.75
C ASP A 63 -0.23 2.23 6.78
N LEU A 64 0.10 1.52 5.69
CA LEU A 64 1.42 0.90 5.55
C LEU A 64 2.51 1.97 5.41
N LEU A 65 2.23 3.01 4.60
CA LEU A 65 3.07 4.19 4.40
C LEU A 65 2.17 5.43 4.33
N PRO A 66 1.71 5.97 5.46
CA PRO A 66 0.72 7.05 5.49
C PRO A 66 1.23 8.34 4.82
N SER A 67 2.55 8.55 4.79
CA SER A 67 3.17 9.70 4.13
C SER A 67 4.55 9.34 3.57
N ALA A 68 5.10 10.22 2.74
CA ALA A 68 6.47 10.12 2.22
C ALA A 68 7.52 10.04 3.34
N GLY A 69 7.26 10.67 4.49
CA GLY A 69 8.10 10.62 5.68
C GLY A 69 8.25 9.21 6.27
N HIS A 70 7.31 8.31 5.97
CA HIS A 70 7.35 6.92 6.45
C HIS A 70 8.05 5.97 5.47
N ILE A 71 8.52 6.41 4.30
CA ILE A 71 9.25 5.56 3.36
C ILE A 71 10.56 5.02 3.97
N PRO A 72 11.39 5.79 4.70
CA PRO A 72 12.57 5.23 5.34
C PRO A 72 12.19 4.09 6.29
N LEU A 73 12.86 2.95 6.14
CA LEU A 73 12.45 1.68 6.76
C LEU A 73 12.17 1.75 8.28
N PRO A 74 12.99 2.45 9.11
CA PRO A 74 12.76 2.47 10.55
C PRO A 74 11.52 3.24 11.01
N TYR A 75 10.93 4.07 10.14
CA TYR A 75 9.82 4.93 10.53
C TYR A 75 8.50 4.19 10.36
N VAL A 76 7.98 3.65 11.46
CA VAL A 76 6.66 3.04 11.59
C VAL A 76 5.81 3.89 12.54
N MET A 77 4.48 3.77 12.46
CA MET A 77 3.60 4.55 13.33
C MET A 77 3.61 3.98 14.75
N ALA A 78 3.54 4.87 15.76
CA ALA A 78 3.56 4.47 17.16
C ALA A 78 2.34 3.65 17.59
N TYR A 79 1.26 3.72 16.83
CA TYR A 79 0.00 3.01 17.09
C TYR A 79 -0.27 1.84 16.13
N ASP A 80 0.76 1.37 15.41
CA ASP A 80 0.68 0.10 14.70
C ASP A 80 0.42 -1.05 15.68
N MET A 81 -0.57 -1.88 15.36
CA MET A 81 -0.91 -3.04 16.21
C MET A 81 0.25 -4.03 16.32
N PHE A 82 0.98 -4.22 15.22
CA PHE A 82 2.11 -5.14 15.12
C PHE A 82 3.30 -4.46 14.38
N PRO A 83 4.05 -3.56 15.04
CA PRO A 83 5.05 -2.71 14.36
C PRO A 83 6.20 -3.51 13.72
N LEU A 84 6.55 -4.67 14.24
CA LEU A 84 7.54 -5.55 13.61
C LEU A 84 7.01 -6.19 12.33
N THR A 85 5.72 -6.49 12.28
CA THR A 85 5.06 -6.96 11.06
C THR A 85 5.02 -5.85 10.03
N THR A 86 4.60 -4.63 10.41
CA THR A 86 4.67 -3.44 9.53
C THR A 86 6.06 -3.25 8.94
N LEU A 87 7.10 -3.36 9.76
CA LEU A 87 8.49 -3.22 9.30
C LEU A 87 8.85 -4.26 8.23
N HIS A 88 8.41 -5.50 8.42
CA HIS A 88 8.66 -6.61 7.50
C HIS A 88 7.92 -6.44 6.17
N GLU A 89 6.62 -6.13 6.25
CA GLU A 89 5.75 -5.87 5.10
C GLU A 89 6.24 -4.69 4.29
N LYS A 90 6.59 -3.60 4.95
CA LYS A 90 7.15 -2.40 4.36
C LYS A 90 8.47 -2.67 3.62
N LYS A 91 9.38 -3.45 4.23
CA LYS A 91 10.64 -3.84 3.60
C LYS A 91 10.39 -4.61 2.30
N SER A 92 9.51 -5.62 2.35
CA SER A 92 9.15 -6.43 1.20
C SER A 92 8.49 -5.59 0.10
N PHE A 93 7.50 -4.77 0.47
CA PHE A 93 6.78 -3.91 -0.45
C PHE A 93 7.69 -2.89 -1.16
N LEU A 94 8.54 -2.19 -0.40
CA LEU A 94 9.43 -1.16 -0.97
C LEU A 94 10.42 -1.73 -1.98
N GLN A 95 10.93 -2.96 -1.78
CA GLN A 95 11.82 -3.62 -2.74
C GLN A 95 11.06 -3.99 -4.03
N GLU A 96 9.86 -4.51 -3.90
CA GLU A 96 9.01 -4.82 -5.05
C GLU A 96 8.61 -3.56 -5.82
N ALA A 97 8.17 -2.52 -5.11
CA ALA A 97 7.73 -1.24 -5.68
C ALA A 97 8.87 -0.54 -6.43
N LEU A 98 10.08 -0.58 -5.87
CA LEU A 98 11.28 -0.05 -6.54
C LEU A 98 11.59 -0.82 -7.83
N GLY A 99 11.57 -2.16 -7.78
CA GLY A 99 11.83 -3.02 -8.95
C GLY A 99 10.78 -2.91 -10.04
N GLY A 100 9.54 -2.63 -9.67
CA GLY A 100 8.39 -2.49 -10.56
C GLY A 100 8.10 -1.06 -11.02
N ASP A 101 8.90 -0.08 -10.63
CA ASP A 101 8.67 1.36 -10.88
C ASP A 101 7.25 1.79 -10.48
N TYR A 102 6.83 1.38 -9.28
CA TYR A 102 5.49 1.70 -8.77
C TYR A 102 5.38 3.16 -8.36
N ILE A 103 4.17 3.69 -8.48
CA ILE A 103 3.78 5.00 -7.96
C ILE A 103 3.07 4.77 -6.62
N LEU A 104 3.58 5.39 -5.57
CA LEU A 104 2.97 5.41 -4.26
C LEU A 104 2.02 6.59 -4.17
N PHE A 105 0.76 6.35 -3.79
CA PHE A 105 -0.26 7.35 -3.55
C PHE A 105 -0.61 7.38 -2.06
N PHE A 106 -0.39 8.53 -1.41
CA PHE A 106 -0.49 8.66 0.04
C PHE A 106 -1.87 9.12 0.50
N GLU A 107 -2.32 8.56 1.61
CA GLU A 107 -3.58 8.95 2.26
C GLU A 107 -3.42 10.17 3.17
N HIS A 108 -2.34 10.21 3.96
CA HIS A 108 -2.16 11.15 5.07
C HIS A 108 -1.01 12.14 4.88
N ASP A 109 -0.42 12.23 3.68
CA ASP A 109 0.63 13.22 3.44
C ASP A 109 0.00 14.60 3.11
N PRO A 110 0.23 15.62 3.95
CA PRO A 110 -0.39 16.93 3.74
C PRO A 110 0.22 17.73 2.57
N VAL A 111 1.35 17.27 2.01
CA VAL A 111 2.13 18.00 1.02
C VAL A 111 2.27 17.22 -0.28
N HIS A 112 2.53 15.92 -0.19
CA HIS A 112 2.86 15.06 -1.32
C HIS A 112 1.74 14.06 -1.60
N GLU A 113 1.13 14.15 -2.76
CA GLU A 113 0.06 13.24 -3.18
C GLU A 113 0.64 11.89 -3.65
N CYS A 114 1.64 11.94 -4.52
CA CYS A 114 2.30 10.77 -5.07
C CYS A 114 3.82 10.90 -5.09
N CYS A 115 4.51 9.76 -5.08
CA CYS A 115 5.93 9.71 -5.43
C CYS A 115 6.28 8.41 -6.17
N ASN A 116 7.40 8.42 -6.88
CA ASN A 116 8.14 7.23 -7.25
C ASN A 116 9.34 7.03 -6.31
N LEU A 117 10.05 5.93 -6.47
CA LEU A 117 11.12 5.50 -5.57
C LEU A 117 12.48 5.48 -6.26
N GLN A 118 13.53 5.58 -5.44
CA GLN A 118 14.92 5.36 -5.83
C GLN A 118 15.69 4.61 -4.75
N GLN A 119 16.72 3.88 -5.18
CA GLN A 119 17.70 3.31 -4.27
C GLN A 119 18.78 4.34 -3.95
N THR A 120 19.11 4.48 -2.67
CA THR A 120 20.22 5.30 -2.19
C THR A 120 21.12 4.49 -1.26
N GLU A 121 22.27 5.05 -0.87
CA GLU A 121 23.14 4.44 0.15
C GLU A 121 22.43 4.23 1.50
N ARG A 122 21.41 5.04 1.79
CA ARG A 122 20.59 4.96 3.00
C ARG A 122 19.31 4.11 2.83
N GLY A 123 19.25 3.29 1.77
CA GLY A 123 18.07 2.47 1.42
C GLY A 123 17.10 3.16 0.46
N VAL A 124 15.89 2.62 0.35
CA VAL A 124 14.85 3.16 -0.53
C VAL A 124 14.38 4.53 -0.04
N ARG A 125 14.23 5.46 -0.96
CA ARG A 125 13.79 6.85 -0.71
C ARG A 125 12.84 7.32 -1.80
N PRO A 126 12.00 8.35 -1.53
CA PRO A 126 11.28 9.04 -2.61
C PRO A 126 12.29 9.59 -3.63
N LYS A 127 11.87 9.61 -4.89
CA LYS A 127 12.65 10.23 -5.97
C LYS A 127 12.00 11.52 -6.41
N ASP A 128 10.85 11.44 -7.04
CA ASP A 128 10.09 12.59 -7.54
C ASP A 128 8.72 12.62 -6.88
N TYR A 129 8.22 13.82 -6.59
CA TYR A 129 6.88 14.06 -6.07
C TYR A 129 6.02 14.68 -7.15
N PHE A 130 4.78 14.24 -7.27
CA PHE A 130 3.84 14.74 -8.27
C PHE A 130 2.39 14.52 -7.84
N LYS A 131 1.46 15.13 -8.57
CA LYS A 131 0.03 14.93 -8.40
C LYS A 131 -0.45 13.75 -9.24
N LEU A 132 -1.46 13.04 -8.76
CA LEU A 132 -2.10 11.94 -9.51
C LEU A 132 -2.59 12.39 -10.89
N SER A 133 -3.04 13.65 -11.01
CA SER A 133 -3.46 14.25 -12.28
C SER A 133 -2.35 14.41 -13.32
N ALA A 134 -1.08 14.22 -12.93
CA ALA A 134 0.07 14.30 -13.85
C ALA A 134 0.43 12.96 -14.50
N ILE A 135 -0.32 11.86 -14.21
CA ILE A 135 -0.10 10.50 -14.73
C ILE A 135 -0.96 10.26 -16.02
#